data_933d8c6877606b4b614bc20def2095f9
#
_entry.id   933d8c6877606b4b614bc20def2095f9
#
_cell.length_a   1.000
_cell.length_b   1.000
_cell.length_c   1.000
_cell.angle_alpha   90.00
_cell.angle_beta   90.00
_cell.angle_gamma   90.00
#
_symmetry.space_group_name_H-M   'P 1'
#
loop_
_entity.id
_entity.type
_entity.pdbx_description
1 polymer ?
#
loop_
_entity_poly.entity_id
_entity_poly.type
_entity_poly.pdbx_seq_one_letter_code
_entity_poly.pdbx_strand_id
1 'polypeptide(L)'
;MLVLDTNVLAESVRAEPAPAVADWLRAQPRQELFTTTISLAEMAFGVALIPVGKRRASLEQAIERLFGVAFADRLLPFDEAAARRYPEFAVARQRLGLHIAPADAQIVAIARSRGARGIVTRNLSDFRECGLSLINPWDTRV
;
A
#
# COMPACT_ATOMS: atom_id res chain seq x y z
N MET A 1 12.84 -3.99 -4.29
CA MET A 1 11.58 -3.18 -4.27
C MET A 1 10.53 -3.90 -3.44
N LEU A 2 9.98 -3.23 -2.46
CA LEU A 2 8.81 -3.63 -1.68
C LEU A 2 7.71 -2.59 -1.89
N VAL A 3 6.48 -3.04 -2.09
CA VAL A 3 5.32 -2.15 -2.26
C VAL A 3 4.54 -2.08 -0.96
N LEU A 4 4.40 -0.88 -0.42
CA LEU A 4 3.65 -0.63 0.81
C LEU A 4 2.17 -0.48 0.49
N ASP A 5 1.34 -1.27 1.18
CA ASP A 5 -0.12 -1.17 1.11
C ASP A 5 -0.62 0.05 1.89
N THR A 6 -1.83 0.46 1.61
CA THR A 6 -2.47 1.65 2.18
C THR A 6 -2.46 1.65 3.70
N ASN A 7 -2.73 0.50 4.34
CA ASN A 7 -2.78 0.43 5.81
C ASN A 7 -1.43 0.73 6.48
N VAL A 8 -0.32 0.37 5.84
CA VAL A 8 1.03 0.68 6.34
C VAL A 8 1.30 2.18 6.24
N LEU A 9 0.92 2.79 5.12
CA LEU A 9 1.07 4.24 4.92
C LEU A 9 0.18 5.02 5.87
N ALA A 10 -1.06 4.60 6.04
CA ALA A 10 -2.00 5.23 6.97
C ALA A 10 -1.49 5.18 8.41
N GLU A 11 -0.91 4.04 8.82
CA GLU A 11 -0.28 3.91 10.13
C GLU A 11 0.90 4.88 10.29
N SER A 12 1.73 5.02 9.26
CA SER A 12 2.94 5.86 9.30
C SER A 12 2.65 7.35 9.51
N VAL A 13 1.46 7.82 9.14
CA VAL A 13 1.06 9.24 9.28
C VAL A 13 0.21 9.52 10.52
N ARG A 14 -0.07 8.52 11.35
CA ARG A 14 -0.75 8.73 12.63
C ARG A 14 0.13 9.54 13.57
N ALA A 15 -0.51 10.27 14.49
CA ALA A 15 0.20 11.02 15.54
C ALA A 15 1.10 10.11 16.39
N GLU A 16 0.59 8.90 16.71
CA GLU A 16 1.32 7.88 17.45
C GLU A 16 1.31 6.56 16.65
N PRO A 17 2.22 6.40 15.66
CA PRO A 17 2.31 5.16 14.90
C PRO A 17 2.67 3.98 15.80
N ALA A 18 2.19 2.79 15.46
CA ALA A 18 2.60 1.57 16.14
C ALA A 18 4.13 1.44 16.12
N PRO A 19 4.80 1.27 17.28
CA PRO A 19 6.26 1.21 17.32
C PRO A 19 6.86 0.15 16.39
N ALA A 20 6.22 -1.01 16.29
CA ALA A 20 6.67 -2.10 15.43
C ALA A 20 6.74 -1.66 13.95
N VAL A 21 5.72 -0.95 13.48
CA VAL A 21 5.66 -0.45 12.09
C VAL A 21 6.70 0.63 11.87
N ALA A 22 6.80 1.59 12.79
CA ALA A 22 7.78 2.67 12.70
C ALA A 22 9.21 2.13 12.67
N ASP A 23 9.51 1.16 13.54
CA ASP A 23 10.84 0.53 13.62
C ASP A 23 11.14 -0.26 12.34
N TRP A 24 10.16 -1.02 11.86
CA TRP A 24 10.31 -1.79 10.63
C TRP A 24 10.62 -0.87 9.44
N LEU A 25 9.86 0.22 9.29
CA LEU A 25 10.06 1.19 8.20
C LEU A 25 11.44 1.84 8.26
N ARG A 26 11.90 2.24 9.46
CA ARG A 26 13.22 2.83 9.66
C ARG A 26 14.37 1.88 9.34
N ALA A 27 14.15 0.59 9.55
CA ALA A 27 15.16 -0.44 9.29
C ALA A 27 15.33 -0.75 7.80
N GLN A 28 14.38 -0.35 6.94
CA GLN A 28 14.47 -0.62 5.50
C GLN A 28 15.24 0.48 4.76
N PRO A 29 16.01 0.13 3.72
CA PRO A 29 16.56 1.14 2.82
C PRO A 29 15.42 1.90 2.12
N ARG A 30 15.42 3.21 2.22
CA ARG A 30 14.32 4.05 1.67
C ARG A 30 14.09 3.81 0.18
N GLN A 31 15.16 3.62 -0.59
CA GLN A 31 15.10 3.39 -2.03
C GLN A 31 14.45 2.04 -2.40
N GLU A 32 14.26 1.14 -1.44
CA GLU A 32 13.58 -0.13 -1.65
C GLU A 32 12.07 -0.04 -1.40
N LEU A 33 11.58 1.03 -0.78
CA LEU A 33 10.19 1.21 -0.41
C LEU A 33 9.45 2.03 -1.46
N PHE A 34 8.40 1.44 -2.03
CA PHE A 34 7.53 2.04 -3.04
C PHE A 34 6.09 1.99 -2.57
N THR A 35 5.25 2.81 -3.16
CA THR A 35 3.80 2.73 -2.99
C THR A 35 3.10 2.97 -4.32
N THR A 36 1.77 3.08 -4.32
CA THR A 36 0.98 3.13 -5.55
C THR A 36 0.02 4.31 -5.57
N THR A 37 -0.39 4.71 -6.77
CA THR A 37 -1.46 5.70 -6.96
C THR A 37 -2.80 5.21 -6.41
N ILE A 38 -2.98 3.89 -6.28
CA ILE A 38 -4.18 3.30 -5.65
C ILE A 38 -4.21 3.65 -4.16
N SER A 39 -3.08 3.49 -3.46
CA SER A 39 -2.98 3.87 -2.06
C SER A 39 -3.16 5.38 -1.84
N LEU A 40 -2.62 6.21 -2.74
CA LEU A 40 -2.88 7.65 -2.73
C LEU A 40 -4.38 7.93 -2.84
N ALA A 41 -5.07 7.31 -3.80
CA ALA A 41 -6.50 7.50 -4.00
C ALA A 41 -7.32 7.07 -2.78
N GLU A 42 -6.99 5.91 -2.17
CA GLU A 42 -7.67 5.41 -0.98
C GLU A 42 -7.48 6.35 0.22
N MET A 43 -6.27 6.84 0.44
CA MET A 43 -5.99 7.75 1.55
C MET A 43 -6.64 9.11 1.32
N ALA A 44 -6.58 9.67 0.11
CA ALA A 44 -7.23 10.91 -0.25
C ALA A 44 -8.76 10.83 -0.08
N PHE A 45 -9.35 9.72 -0.50
CA PHE A 45 -10.77 9.46 -0.31
C PHE A 45 -11.15 9.41 1.18
N GLY A 46 -10.38 8.67 1.98
CA GLY A 46 -10.62 8.56 3.42
C GLY A 46 -10.59 9.92 4.13
N VAL A 47 -9.63 10.77 3.77
CA VAL A 47 -9.53 12.12 4.35
C VAL A 47 -10.67 13.01 3.86
N ALA A 48 -11.08 12.90 2.61
CA ALA A 48 -12.19 13.67 2.06
C ALA A 48 -13.54 13.38 2.74
N LEU A 49 -13.69 12.23 3.39
CA LEU A 49 -14.87 11.88 4.20
C LEU A 49 -14.89 12.56 5.56
N ILE A 50 -13.77 13.09 6.03
CA ILE A 50 -13.69 13.79 7.30
C ILE A 50 -14.32 15.19 7.15
N PRO A 51 -15.11 15.65 8.13
CA PRO A 51 -15.66 17.01 8.08
C PRO A 51 -14.57 18.07 7.92
N VAL A 52 -14.86 19.12 7.18
CA VAL A 52 -13.97 20.27 7.01
C VAL A 52 -13.59 20.83 8.39
N GLY A 53 -12.28 21.00 8.62
CA GLY A 53 -11.74 21.48 9.89
C GLY A 53 -10.26 21.21 10.02
N LYS A 54 -9.71 21.45 11.21
CA LYS A 54 -8.28 21.34 11.49
C LYS A 54 -7.74 19.92 11.30
N ARG A 55 -8.50 18.91 11.73
CA ARG A 55 -8.09 17.50 11.60
C ARG A 55 -7.93 17.10 10.15
N ARG A 56 -8.92 17.42 9.31
CA ARG A 56 -8.87 17.15 7.87
C ARG A 56 -7.69 17.87 7.21
N ALA A 57 -7.53 19.16 7.49
CA ALA A 57 -6.43 19.96 6.94
C ALA A 57 -5.06 19.39 7.32
N SER A 58 -4.89 18.95 8.56
CA SER A 58 -3.65 18.32 9.03
C SER A 58 -3.35 17.03 8.31
N LEU A 59 -4.37 16.18 8.08
CA LEU A 59 -4.22 14.92 7.35
C LEU A 59 -3.97 15.14 5.86
N GLU A 60 -4.62 16.13 5.25
CA GLU A 60 -4.35 16.52 3.86
C GLU A 60 -2.88 16.92 3.67
N GLN A 61 -2.35 17.71 4.60
CA GLN A 61 -0.93 18.09 4.57
C GLN A 61 0.00 16.88 4.76
N ALA A 62 -0.36 15.96 5.65
CA ALA A 62 0.41 14.73 5.86
C ALA A 62 0.46 13.87 4.60
N ILE A 63 -0.65 13.74 3.88
CA ILE A 63 -0.73 13.01 2.60
C ILE A 63 0.13 13.70 1.54
N GLU A 64 0.06 15.02 1.43
CA GLU A 64 0.90 15.78 0.50
C GLU A 64 2.39 15.57 0.77
N ARG A 65 2.82 15.59 2.01
CA ARG A 65 4.21 15.30 2.37
C ARG A 65 4.60 13.86 2.07
N LEU A 66 3.70 12.91 2.33
CA LEU A 66 3.96 11.49 2.11
C LEU A 66 4.16 11.19 0.62
N PHE A 67 3.20 11.56 -0.20
CA PHE A 67 3.20 11.22 -1.63
C PHE A 67 3.96 12.22 -2.49
N GLY A 68 3.95 13.51 -2.13
CA GLY A 68 4.61 14.56 -2.89
C GLY A 68 6.08 14.76 -2.56
N VAL A 69 6.54 14.29 -1.40
CA VAL A 69 7.93 14.44 -0.95
C VAL A 69 8.56 13.09 -0.67
N ALA A 70 8.06 12.36 0.32
CA ALA A 70 8.68 11.10 0.76
C ALA A 70 8.71 10.02 -0.32
N PHE A 71 7.65 9.90 -1.11
CA PHE A 71 7.50 8.91 -2.18
C PHE A 71 7.41 9.53 -3.58
N ALA A 72 7.83 10.79 -3.77
CA ALA A 72 7.65 11.52 -5.03
C ALA A 72 8.17 10.77 -6.27
N ASP A 73 9.31 10.09 -6.14
CA ASP A 73 9.97 9.31 -7.20
C ASP A 73 9.74 7.80 -7.08
N ARG A 74 8.92 7.37 -6.12
CA ARG A 74 8.66 5.95 -5.82
C ARG A 74 7.17 5.66 -5.71
N LEU A 75 6.36 6.45 -6.42
CA LEU A 75 4.92 6.29 -6.56
C LEU A 75 4.63 5.59 -7.88
N LEU A 76 4.11 4.37 -7.81
CA LEU A 76 3.88 3.51 -8.98
C LEU A 76 2.44 3.66 -9.46
N PRO A 77 2.22 3.99 -10.75
CA PRO A 77 0.87 4.13 -11.29
C PRO A 77 0.26 2.80 -11.70
N PHE A 78 -1.07 2.74 -11.70
CA PHE A 78 -1.81 1.69 -12.37
C PHE A 78 -1.86 2.01 -13.87
N ASP A 79 -0.79 1.61 -14.56
CA ASP A 79 -0.59 1.87 -15.99
C ASP A 79 -1.04 0.68 -16.85
N GLU A 80 -0.78 0.75 -18.15
CA GLU A 80 -1.16 -0.33 -19.08
C GLU A 80 -0.51 -1.66 -18.69
N ALA A 81 0.77 -1.65 -18.32
CA ALA A 81 1.47 -2.88 -17.91
C ALA A 81 0.81 -3.51 -16.67
N ALA A 82 0.44 -2.71 -15.68
CA ALA A 82 -0.30 -3.18 -14.51
C ALA A 82 -1.70 -3.67 -14.89
N ALA A 83 -2.41 -2.95 -15.75
CA ALA A 83 -3.75 -3.35 -16.19
C ALA A 83 -3.75 -4.73 -16.87
N ARG A 84 -2.73 -5.03 -17.65
CA ARG A 84 -2.58 -6.33 -18.30
C ARG A 84 -2.31 -7.47 -17.30
N ARG A 85 -1.70 -7.17 -16.16
CA ARG A 85 -1.43 -8.13 -15.07
C ARG A 85 -2.63 -8.35 -14.15
N TYR A 86 -3.58 -7.43 -14.13
CA TYR A 86 -4.73 -7.45 -13.20
C TYR A 86 -5.49 -8.78 -13.21
N PRO A 87 -5.83 -9.40 -14.36
CA PRO A 87 -6.63 -10.64 -14.37
C PRO A 87 -5.94 -11.82 -13.67
N GLU A 88 -4.62 -11.86 -13.65
CA GLU A 88 -3.88 -13.01 -13.10
C GLU A 88 -4.26 -13.28 -11.64
N PHE A 89 -4.19 -12.26 -10.80
CA PHE A 89 -4.53 -12.37 -9.38
C PHE A 89 -6.03 -12.45 -9.16
N ALA A 90 -6.81 -11.59 -9.83
CA ALA A 90 -8.25 -11.55 -9.68
C ALA A 90 -8.90 -12.89 -10.02
N VAL A 91 -8.49 -13.51 -11.13
CA VAL A 91 -9.01 -14.83 -11.57
C VAL A 91 -8.57 -15.93 -10.61
N ALA A 92 -7.32 -15.93 -10.15
CA ALA A 92 -6.82 -16.93 -9.21
C ALA A 92 -7.66 -16.93 -7.91
N ARG A 93 -7.94 -15.76 -7.37
CA ARG A 93 -8.79 -15.64 -6.18
C ARG A 93 -10.23 -16.05 -6.44
N GLN A 94 -10.82 -15.66 -7.57
CA GLN A 94 -12.17 -16.03 -7.93
C GLN A 94 -12.33 -17.56 -8.04
N ARG A 95 -11.36 -18.23 -8.66
CA ARG A 95 -11.38 -19.70 -8.80
C ARG A 95 -11.30 -20.43 -7.45
N LEU A 96 -10.69 -19.80 -6.46
CA LEU A 96 -10.60 -20.33 -5.10
C LEU A 96 -11.78 -19.92 -4.21
N GLY A 97 -12.75 -19.17 -4.75
CA GLY A 97 -13.89 -18.67 -3.98
C GLY A 97 -13.49 -17.61 -2.94
N LEU A 98 -12.34 -16.95 -3.12
CA LEU A 98 -11.86 -15.93 -2.22
C LEU A 98 -12.40 -14.55 -2.61
N HIS A 99 -12.57 -13.69 -1.60
CA HIS A 99 -12.95 -12.28 -1.82
C HIS A 99 -11.88 -11.55 -2.64
N ILE A 100 -12.33 -10.70 -3.56
CA ILE A 100 -11.49 -9.86 -4.39
C ILE A 100 -11.87 -8.41 -4.14
N ALA A 101 -10.97 -7.67 -3.47
CA ALA A 101 -11.08 -6.22 -3.40
C ALA A 101 -10.40 -5.62 -4.64
N PRO A 102 -11.11 -4.85 -5.48
CA PRO A 102 -10.52 -4.30 -6.71
C PRO A 102 -9.24 -3.50 -6.46
N ALA A 103 -9.21 -2.68 -5.40
CA ALA A 103 -8.01 -1.91 -5.03
C ALA A 103 -6.82 -2.82 -4.71
N ASP A 104 -7.02 -3.90 -3.96
CA ASP A 104 -5.96 -4.86 -3.64
C ASP A 104 -5.44 -5.55 -4.90
N ALA A 105 -6.34 -5.96 -5.80
CA ALA A 105 -5.96 -6.57 -7.06
C ALA A 105 -5.17 -5.61 -7.96
N GLN A 106 -5.51 -4.32 -7.94
CA GLN A 106 -4.75 -3.28 -8.65
C GLN A 106 -3.35 -3.10 -8.05
N ILE A 107 -3.22 -3.09 -6.74
CA ILE A 107 -1.91 -3.01 -6.05
C ILE A 107 -1.04 -4.22 -6.42
N VAL A 108 -1.60 -5.43 -6.39
CA VAL A 108 -0.88 -6.64 -6.80
C VAL A 108 -0.43 -6.55 -8.26
N ALA A 109 -1.30 -6.09 -9.15
CA ALA A 109 -1.00 -5.93 -10.57
C ALA A 109 0.16 -4.95 -10.79
N ILE A 110 0.14 -3.82 -10.08
CA ILE A 110 1.24 -2.84 -10.12
C ILE A 110 2.54 -3.49 -9.63
N ALA A 111 2.51 -4.13 -8.47
CA ALA A 111 3.69 -4.76 -7.88
C ALA A 111 4.31 -5.82 -8.81
N ARG A 112 3.47 -6.68 -9.39
CA ARG A 112 3.92 -7.72 -10.32
C ARG A 112 4.46 -7.15 -11.62
N SER A 113 3.84 -6.10 -12.16
CA SER A 113 4.30 -5.45 -13.40
C SER A 113 5.68 -4.80 -13.25
N ARG A 114 6.06 -4.44 -12.03
CA ARG A 114 7.35 -3.80 -11.71
C ARG A 114 8.39 -4.78 -11.16
N GLY A 115 8.07 -6.06 -11.07
CA GLY A 115 8.98 -7.06 -10.54
C GLY A 115 9.28 -6.88 -9.05
N ALA A 116 8.31 -6.38 -8.28
CA ALA A 116 8.46 -6.25 -6.83
C ALA A 116 8.67 -7.60 -6.18
N ARG A 117 9.52 -7.67 -5.16
CA ARG A 117 9.76 -8.91 -4.41
C ARG A 117 8.70 -9.18 -3.35
N GLY A 118 7.94 -8.17 -2.94
CA GLY A 118 6.92 -8.37 -1.91
C GLY A 118 6.00 -7.18 -1.74
N ILE A 119 4.90 -7.44 -1.02
CA ILE A 119 3.93 -6.45 -0.56
C ILE A 119 3.98 -6.40 0.96
N VAL A 120 4.02 -5.19 1.50
CA VAL A 120 4.01 -4.93 2.94
C VAL A 120 2.59 -4.52 3.34
N THR A 121 1.94 -5.34 4.15
CA THR A 121 0.53 -5.16 4.51
C THR A 121 0.20 -5.81 5.85
N ARG A 122 -0.81 -5.28 6.52
CA ARG A 122 -1.41 -5.93 7.69
C ARG A 122 -2.37 -7.05 7.28
N ASN A 123 -3.00 -6.93 6.11
CA ASN A 123 -4.08 -7.80 5.64
C ASN A 123 -3.55 -8.95 4.79
N LEU A 124 -2.79 -9.86 5.39
CA LEU A 124 -2.16 -10.96 4.67
C LEU A 124 -3.16 -11.84 3.92
N SER A 125 -4.35 -12.08 4.50
CA SER A 125 -5.38 -12.91 3.88
C SER A 125 -5.92 -12.33 2.57
N ASP A 126 -6.01 -11.00 2.46
CA ASP A 126 -6.53 -10.32 1.27
C ASP A 126 -5.57 -10.39 0.09
N PHE A 127 -4.26 -10.61 0.37
CA PHE A 127 -3.22 -10.72 -0.65
C PHE A 127 -2.76 -12.16 -0.90
N ARG A 128 -3.38 -13.13 -0.28
CA ARG A 128 -3.10 -14.55 -0.52
C ARG A 128 -3.21 -14.88 -2.00
N GLU A 129 -2.33 -15.73 -2.53
CA GLU A 129 -2.26 -16.11 -3.95
C GLU A 129 -1.76 -15.00 -4.89
N CYS A 130 -1.15 -13.93 -4.35
CA CYS A 130 -0.61 -12.85 -5.19
C CYS A 130 0.72 -13.23 -5.89
N GLY A 131 1.36 -14.33 -5.50
CA GLY A 131 2.64 -14.75 -6.08
C GLY A 131 3.84 -13.92 -5.61
N LEU A 132 3.67 -13.09 -4.58
CA LEU A 132 4.71 -12.25 -4.00
C LEU A 132 4.86 -12.55 -2.51
N SER A 133 6.02 -12.25 -1.93
CA SER A 133 6.21 -12.33 -0.50
C SER A 133 5.31 -11.32 0.22
N LEU A 134 4.69 -11.73 1.31
CA LEU A 134 3.85 -10.85 2.13
C LEU A 134 4.54 -10.60 3.46
N ILE A 135 4.66 -9.33 3.82
CA ILE A 135 5.34 -8.88 5.05
C ILE A 135 4.35 -8.08 5.88
N ASN A 136 4.15 -8.51 7.13
CA ASN A 136 3.33 -7.78 8.09
C ASN A 136 4.25 -7.06 9.10
N PRO A 137 4.40 -5.72 9.00
CA PRO A 137 5.30 -4.99 9.89
C PRO A 137 4.78 -4.86 11.33
N TRP A 138 3.54 -5.23 11.61
CA TRP A 138 3.02 -5.34 12.98
C TRP A 138 3.46 -6.63 13.66
N ASP A 139 3.80 -7.66 12.90
CA ASP A 139 4.22 -8.96 13.43
C ASP A 139 5.74 -9.02 13.49
N THR A 140 6.28 -8.42 14.55
CA THR A 140 7.73 -8.35 14.80
C THR A 140 8.22 -9.52 15.66
N ARG A 141 7.80 -10.72 15.35
CA ARG A 141 8.43 -11.89 15.98
C ARG A 141 9.82 -12.06 15.39
N VAL A 142 10.75 -11.70 16.19
CA VAL A 142 12.15 -12.01 15.97
C VAL A 142 12.35 -13.50 16.19
#